data_cacd4170ad79eb4dc53adb21e2ee64be
#
_entry.id   cacd4170ad79eb4dc53adb21e2ee64be
#
_cell.length_a   1.000
_cell.length_b   1.000
_cell.length_c   1.000
_cell.angle_alpha   90.00
_cell.angle_beta   90.00
_cell.angle_gamma   90.00
#
_symmetry.space_group_name_H-M   'P 1'
#
loop_
_entity.id
_entity.type
_entity.pdbx_description
1 polymer ?
#
loop_
_entity_poly.entity_id
_entity_poly.type
_entity_poly.pdbx_seq_one_letter_code
_entity_poly.pdbx_strand_id
1 'polypeptide(L)' 'MRYRYYCPERPPMPGAIPKKGLLETGDEMCWPDDVFCWGWCIYDRKLTDAEVAEYELIDGGQVDD' A
#
# COMPACT_ATOMS: atom_id res chain seq x y z
N MET A 1 -7.55 5.74 12.52
CA MET A 1 -6.63 4.62 12.31
C MET A 1 -6.05 4.68 10.91
N ARG A 2 -4.82 4.27 10.76
CA ARG A 2 -4.15 4.25 9.47
C ARG A 2 -3.72 2.83 9.13
N TYR A 3 -3.72 2.54 7.82
CA TYR A 3 -3.38 1.22 7.31
C TYR A 3 -2.35 1.36 6.21
N ARG A 4 -1.27 0.57 6.27
CA ARG A 4 -0.19 0.61 5.30
C ARG A 4 -0.28 -0.57 4.35
N TYR A 5 0.01 -0.29 3.07
CA TYR A 5 0.10 -1.32 2.03
C TYR A 5 1.37 -1.09 1.25
N TYR A 6 1.98 -2.17 0.78
CA TYR A 6 3.22 -2.11 0.01
C TYR A 6 2.94 -2.46 -1.45
N CYS A 7 3.77 -1.92 -2.34
CA CYS A 7 3.60 -2.05 -3.79
C CYS A 7 4.72 -2.92 -4.38
N PRO A 8 4.51 -4.25 -4.49
CA PRO A 8 5.58 -5.14 -4.99
C PRO A 8 5.75 -5.13 -6.51
N GLU A 9 4.70 -4.80 -7.25
CA GLU A 9 4.70 -4.91 -8.71
C GLU A 9 5.08 -3.63 -9.43
N ARG A 10 4.78 -2.48 -8.84
CA ARG A 10 5.03 -1.17 -9.46
C ARG A 10 5.06 -0.09 -8.39
N PRO A 11 5.69 1.08 -8.67
CA PRO A 11 5.68 2.18 -7.71
C PRO A 11 4.26 2.68 -7.42
N PRO A 12 4.02 3.23 -6.23
CA PRO A 12 2.71 3.81 -5.92
C PRO A 12 2.53 5.10 -6.72
N MET A 13 1.61 5.06 -7.68
CA MET A 13 1.33 6.20 -8.55
C MET A 13 -0.15 6.21 -8.89
N PRO A 14 -0.68 7.36 -9.38
CA PRO A 14 -2.09 7.45 -9.75
C PRO A 14 -2.48 6.34 -10.72
N GLY A 15 -3.56 5.64 -10.40
CA GLY A 15 -4.02 4.52 -11.21
C GLY A 15 -3.44 3.17 -10.81
N ALA A 16 -2.34 3.15 -10.06
CA ALA A 16 -1.71 1.91 -9.60
C ALA A 16 -2.17 1.52 -8.19
N ILE A 17 -2.87 2.40 -7.51
CA ILE A 17 -3.39 2.19 -6.16
C ILE A 17 -4.77 2.84 -6.02
N PRO A 18 -5.62 2.37 -5.09
CA PRO A 18 -6.93 3.00 -4.85
C PRO A 18 -6.78 4.44 -4.39
N LYS A 19 -7.68 5.31 -4.84
CA LYS A 19 -7.65 6.73 -4.46
C LYS A 19 -8.42 7.01 -3.17
N LYS A 20 -9.49 6.28 -2.94
CA LYS A 20 -10.38 6.55 -1.79
C LYS A 20 -9.67 6.31 -0.47
N GLY A 21 -9.60 7.34 0.35
CA GLY A 21 -9.00 7.26 1.68
C GLY A 21 -7.49 7.35 1.70
N LEU A 22 -6.85 7.57 0.55
CA LEU A 22 -5.40 7.68 0.47
C LEU A 22 -4.91 8.92 1.23
N LEU A 23 -3.99 8.72 2.16
CA LEU A 23 -3.41 9.79 2.97
C LEU A 23 -2.02 10.18 2.49
N GLU A 24 -1.15 9.20 2.24
CA GLU A 24 0.19 9.50 1.74
C GLU A 24 0.81 8.30 1.05
N THR A 25 1.83 8.55 0.26
CA THR A 25 2.61 7.53 -0.42
C THR A 25 4.08 7.80 -0.24
N GLY A 26 4.90 6.76 -0.39
CA GLY A 26 6.34 6.89 -0.36
C GLY A 26 6.98 6.03 -1.43
N ASP A 27 8.00 6.56 -2.10
CA ASP A 27 8.71 5.86 -3.16
C ASP A 27 9.99 5.20 -2.65
N GLU A 28 10.01 4.81 -1.40
CA GLU A 28 11.18 4.19 -0.80
C GLU A 28 11.13 2.68 -1.01
N MET A 29 12.18 2.12 -1.58
CA MET A 29 12.30 0.69 -1.75
C MET A 29 12.33 0.02 -0.37
N CYS A 30 11.61 -1.08 -0.24
CA CYS A 30 11.53 -1.80 1.02
C CYS A 30 11.31 -3.30 0.76
N TRP A 31 11.54 -4.09 1.79
CA TRP A 31 11.47 -5.55 1.68
C TRP A 31 10.63 -6.14 2.82
N PRO A 32 9.31 -5.87 2.86
CA PRO A 32 8.46 -6.51 3.87
C PRO A 32 8.43 -8.02 3.62
N ASP A 33 8.71 -8.80 4.65
CA ASP A 33 8.76 -10.26 4.56
C ASP A 33 9.66 -10.77 3.41
N ASP A 34 10.77 -10.06 3.18
CA ASP A 34 11.76 -10.38 2.14
C ASP A 34 11.23 -10.26 0.70
N VAL A 35 10.09 -9.59 0.51
CA VAL A 35 9.54 -9.30 -0.81
C VAL A 35 9.91 -7.88 -1.20
N PHE A 36 10.57 -7.71 -2.34
CA PHE A 36 10.93 -6.39 -2.83
C PHE A 36 9.67 -5.59 -3.16
N CYS A 37 9.60 -4.36 -2.67
CA CYS A 37 8.50 -3.44 -2.96
C CYS A 37 9.06 -2.09 -3.39
N TRP A 38 8.39 -1.48 -4.36
CA TRP A 38 8.79 -0.19 -4.92
C TRP A 38 8.49 0.97 -3.98
N GLY A 39 7.54 0.78 -3.08
CA GLY A 39 7.14 1.82 -2.15
C GLY A 39 5.93 1.39 -1.34
N TRP A 40 5.30 2.36 -0.71
CA TRP A 40 4.17 2.10 0.19
C TRP A 40 3.10 3.18 0.06
N CYS A 41 1.91 2.84 0.55
CA CYS A 41 0.81 3.80 0.61
C CYS A 41 0.06 3.61 1.92
N ILE A 42 -0.48 4.70 2.45
CA ILE A 42 -1.19 4.73 3.73
C ILE A 42 -2.60 5.25 3.52
N TYR A 43 -3.57 4.55 4.11
CA TYR A 43 -4.99 4.86 3.98
C TYR A 43 -5.63 5.10 5.34
N ASP A 44 -6.70 5.88 5.37
CA ASP A 44 -7.49 6.09 6.58
C ASP A 44 -8.55 5.00 6.76
N ARG A 45 -8.54 4.00 5.89
CA ARG A 45 -9.46 2.86 5.94
C ARG A 45 -8.71 1.59 5.55
N LYS A 46 -9.25 0.46 5.97
CA LYS A 46 -8.71 -0.82 5.53
C LYS A 46 -9.22 -1.10 4.12
N LEU A 47 -8.34 -1.41 3.21
CA LEU A 47 -8.73 -1.79 1.85
C LEU A 47 -9.43 -3.15 1.87
N THR A 48 -10.35 -3.35 0.92
CA THR A 48 -11.03 -4.65 0.80
C THR A 48 -10.07 -5.67 0.20
N ASP A 49 -10.37 -6.96 0.43
CA ASP A 49 -9.57 -8.04 -0.16
C ASP A 49 -9.55 -7.94 -1.68
N ALA A 50 -10.68 -7.51 -2.28
CA ALA A 50 -10.78 -7.33 -3.72
C ALA A 50 -9.82 -6.21 -4.20
N GLU A 51 -9.74 -5.11 -3.46
CA GLU A 51 -8.83 -4.02 -3.80
C GLU A 51 -7.38 -4.46 -3.69
N VAL A 52 -7.03 -5.15 -2.62
CA VAL A 52 -5.67 -5.65 -2.42
C VAL A 52 -5.26 -6.58 -3.55
N ALA A 53 -6.15 -7.47 -3.98
CA ALA A 53 -5.89 -8.38 -5.08
C ALA A 53 -5.82 -7.66 -6.43
N GLU A 54 -6.76 -6.76 -6.69
CA GLU A 54 -6.83 -6.04 -7.96
C GLU A 54 -5.59 -5.19 -8.21
N TYR A 55 -5.13 -4.48 -7.18
CA TYR A 55 -3.96 -3.61 -7.28
C TYR A 55 -2.66 -4.32 -6.92
N GLU A 56 -2.74 -5.61 -6.64
CA GLU A 56 -1.55 -6.43 -6.33
C GLU A 56 -0.72 -5.84 -5.20
N LEU A 57 -1.38 -5.53 -4.10
CA LEU A 57 -0.74 -4.92 -2.93
C LEU A 57 -0.45 -5.96 -1.85
N ILE A 58 0.45 -5.60 -0.92
CA ILE A 58 0.74 -6.41 0.25
C ILE A 58 0.21 -5.65 1.46
N ASP A 59 -0.62 -6.31 2.28
CA ASP A 59 -1.16 -5.72 3.51
C ASP A 59 -0.02 -5.58 4.52
N GLY A 60 0.28 -4.34 4.88
CA GLY A 60 1.32 -4.02 5.86
C GLY A 60 0.77 -3.80 7.26
N GLY A 61 -0.54 -3.99 7.46
CA GLY A 61 -1.15 -3.85 8.76
C GLY A 61 -1.48 -2.44 9.15
N GLN A 62 -1.91 -2.28 10.40
CA GLN A 62 -2.29 -0.99 10.95
C GLN A 62 -1.04 -0.22 11.38
N VAL A 63 -1.01 1.06 11.06
CA VAL A 63 0.09 1.95 11.44
C VAL A 63 -0.30 2.70 12.71
N ASP A 64 0.49 2.56 13.75
CA ASP A 64 0.28 3.32 14.99
C ASP A 64 0.96 4.69 14.84
N ASP A 65 0.26 5.71 15.27
CA ASP A 65 0.79 7.08 15.27
C ASP A 65 1.59 7.36 16.53
#